data_2b1ddbd6b9c81dd495126c5b9f88bc7d
#
_entry.id   2b1ddbd6b9c81dd495126c5b9f88bc7d
#
_cell.length_a   1.000
_cell.length_b   1.000
_cell.length_c   1.000
_cell.angle_alpha   90.00
_cell.angle_beta   90.00
_cell.angle_gamma   90.00
#
_symmetry.space_group_name_H-M   'P 1'
#
loop_
_entity.id
_entity.type
_entity.pdbx_description
1 polymer ?
#
loop_
_entity_poly.entity_id
_entity_poly.type
_entity_poly.pdbx_seq_one_letter_code
_entity_poly.pdbx_strand_id
1 'polypeptide(L)'
;MAKFEIKKIINRLVENLSDRSRDVILSRFGIGKDDYETLEAIGQRYGITRERVRQIEADALRHIKNPANEPVIRPVVNALNEFVKSRGGVMEESALKADFAVNHFEVKPEPSKKYEGAAMFFLHLAGNFIRTKEDDNFWPRWALDAASLKNQEGLVNYLIGQFKKEKKAVSLDEFMGWAKKYNPAPNPDAVSASLASAKNVAKNSFNEWGLISWAEISPRGVRDKAYLVMKRLQKPLHFTEVAAEINKAAFSPRVALPQTVHNELIK
;
A
#
# COMPACT_ATOMS: atom_id res chain seq x y z
N MET A 1 17.79 -10.75 6.66
CA MET A 1 16.90 -11.93 6.80
C MET A 1 16.96 -12.74 5.52
N ALA A 2 16.92 -14.08 5.60
CA ALA A 2 16.82 -14.92 4.41
C ALA A 2 15.49 -14.67 3.72
N LYS A 3 15.49 -14.51 2.40
CA LYS A 3 14.28 -14.33 1.61
C LYS A 3 13.66 -15.69 1.26
N PHE A 4 12.34 -15.73 1.15
CA PHE A 4 11.61 -16.94 0.79
C PHE A 4 11.64 -17.18 -0.74
N GLU A 5 11.97 -18.40 -1.17
CA GLU A 5 11.81 -18.87 -2.55
C GLU A 5 10.31 -19.10 -2.85
N ILE A 6 9.57 -18.02 -2.96
CA ILE A 6 8.10 -18.05 -2.92
C ILE A 6 7.48 -18.93 -4.01
N LYS A 7 8.10 -18.99 -5.20
CA LYS A 7 7.62 -19.85 -6.30
C LYS A 7 7.66 -21.33 -5.92
N LYS A 8 8.75 -21.79 -5.26
CA LYS A 8 8.88 -23.17 -4.80
C LYS A 8 7.86 -23.51 -3.70
N ILE A 9 7.69 -22.58 -2.76
CA ILE A 9 6.73 -22.72 -1.66
C ILE A 9 5.31 -22.88 -2.21
N ILE A 10 4.88 -22.00 -3.11
CA ILE A 10 3.54 -22.05 -3.70
C ILE A 10 3.35 -23.31 -4.51
N ASN A 11 4.30 -23.68 -5.37
CA ASN A 11 4.20 -24.92 -6.17
C ASN A 11 3.97 -26.12 -5.27
N ARG A 12 4.73 -26.25 -4.16
CA ARG A 12 4.54 -27.33 -3.19
C ARG A 12 3.16 -27.33 -2.54
N LEU A 13 2.61 -26.13 -2.22
CA LEU A 13 1.29 -26.02 -1.60
C LEU A 13 0.14 -26.39 -2.53
N VAL A 14 0.32 -26.20 -3.84
CA VAL A 14 -0.73 -26.47 -4.83
C VAL A 14 -0.52 -27.77 -5.61
N GLU A 15 0.56 -28.52 -5.40
CA GLU A 15 0.91 -29.72 -6.18
C GLU A 15 -0.16 -30.82 -6.11
N ASN A 16 -0.78 -30.98 -4.93
CA ASN A 16 -1.80 -32.00 -4.68
C ASN A 16 -3.24 -31.54 -5.01
N LEU A 17 -3.41 -30.35 -5.57
CA LEU A 17 -4.70 -29.88 -6.06
C LEU A 17 -4.94 -30.38 -7.48
N SER A 18 -6.23 -30.60 -7.83
CA SER A 18 -6.60 -30.80 -9.23
C SER A 18 -6.19 -29.59 -10.08
N ASP A 19 -5.93 -29.79 -11.38
CA ASP A 19 -5.51 -28.70 -12.28
C ASP A 19 -6.47 -27.53 -12.25
N ARG A 20 -7.78 -27.82 -12.19
CA ARG A 20 -8.82 -26.78 -12.08
C ARG A 20 -8.74 -26.02 -10.76
N SER A 21 -8.58 -26.69 -9.63
CA SER A 21 -8.48 -26.05 -8.32
C SER A 21 -7.20 -25.23 -8.20
N ARG A 22 -6.10 -25.74 -8.76
CA ARG A 22 -4.83 -25.04 -8.84
C ARG A 22 -4.95 -23.75 -9.64
N ASP A 23 -5.52 -23.80 -10.85
CA ASP A 23 -5.71 -22.63 -11.69
C ASP A 23 -6.65 -21.61 -11.03
N VAL A 24 -7.73 -22.04 -10.38
CA VAL A 24 -8.62 -21.16 -9.64
C VAL A 24 -7.85 -20.38 -8.56
N ILE A 25 -7.02 -21.06 -7.75
CA ILE A 25 -6.20 -20.41 -6.71
C ILE A 25 -5.19 -19.42 -7.32
N LEU A 26 -4.42 -19.86 -8.31
CA LEU A 26 -3.39 -19.01 -8.93
C LEU A 26 -4.00 -17.77 -9.59
N SER A 27 -5.12 -17.93 -10.30
CA SER A 27 -5.84 -16.82 -10.95
C SER A 27 -6.49 -15.89 -9.93
N ARG A 28 -7.14 -16.44 -8.91
CA ARG A 28 -7.86 -15.68 -7.89
C ARG A 28 -6.96 -14.74 -7.08
N PHE A 29 -5.74 -15.19 -6.78
CA PHE A 29 -4.76 -14.41 -6.08
C PHE A 29 -3.77 -13.66 -7.00
N GLY A 30 -3.84 -13.86 -8.32
CA GLY A 30 -2.90 -13.25 -9.27
C GLY A 30 -1.46 -13.76 -9.10
N ILE A 31 -1.29 -15.01 -8.66
CA ILE A 31 0.04 -15.57 -8.40
C ILE A 31 0.77 -15.83 -9.73
N GLY A 32 1.89 -15.16 -9.92
CA GLY A 32 2.67 -15.24 -11.17
C GLY A 32 2.04 -14.48 -12.36
N LYS A 33 0.96 -13.73 -12.12
CA LYS A 33 0.26 -12.89 -13.09
C LYS A 33 0.40 -11.41 -12.73
N ASP A 34 0.09 -10.52 -13.66
CA ASP A 34 0.12 -9.07 -13.42
C ASP A 34 -1.10 -8.58 -12.61
N ASP A 35 -2.20 -9.37 -12.62
CA ASP A 35 -3.42 -9.04 -11.88
C ASP A 35 -4.18 -10.32 -11.47
N TYR A 36 -5.13 -10.15 -10.54
CA TYR A 36 -6.01 -11.23 -10.09
C TYR A 36 -7.29 -11.29 -10.93
N GLU A 37 -7.90 -12.47 -11.02
CA GLU A 37 -9.21 -12.66 -11.66
C GLU A 37 -10.33 -12.66 -10.61
N THR A 38 -11.47 -12.02 -10.94
CA THR A 38 -12.67 -12.10 -10.11
C THR A 38 -13.31 -13.49 -10.18
N LEU A 39 -14.09 -13.87 -9.16
CA LEU A 39 -14.84 -15.12 -9.19
C LEU A 39 -15.76 -15.23 -10.40
N GLU A 40 -16.31 -14.10 -10.84
CA GLU A 40 -17.15 -14.02 -12.03
C GLU A 40 -16.35 -14.29 -13.30
N ALA A 41 -15.20 -13.65 -13.47
CA ALA A 41 -14.33 -13.85 -14.65
C ALA A 41 -13.85 -15.31 -14.75
N ILE A 42 -13.45 -15.91 -13.63
CA ILE A 42 -13.08 -17.33 -13.58
C ILE A 42 -14.29 -18.22 -13.93
N GLY A 43 -15.48 -17.88 -13.41
CA GLY A 43 -16.72 -18.59 -13.70
C GLY A 43 -17.04 -18.59 -15.19
N GLN A 44 -16.98 -17.44 -15.83
CA GLN A 44 -17.19 -17.29 -17.29
C GLN A 44 -16.18 -18.12 -18.09
N ARG A 45 -14.91 -18.08 -17.72
CA ARG A 45 -13.84 -18.86 -18.39
C ARG A 45 -14.04 -20.36 -18.31
N TYR A 46 -14.64 -20.88 -17.23
CA TYR A 46 -14.93 -22.30 -17.02
C TYR A 46 -16.36 -22.72 -17.34
N GLY A 47 -17.24 -21.79 -17.73
CA GLY A 47 -18.66 -22.09 -17.98
C GLY A 47 -19.42 -22.52 -16.71
N ILE A 48 -19.08 -21.97 -15.56
CA ILE A 48 -19.70 -22.28 -14.26
C ILE A 48 -20.09 -21.00 -13.51
N THR A 49 -20.95 -21.14 -12.52
CA THR A 49 -21.42 -20.00 -11.72
C THR A 49 -20.31 -19.45 -10.80
N ARG A 50 -20.37 -18.15 -10.49
CA ARG A 50 -19.53 -17.49 -9.48
C ARG A 50 -19.49 -18.28 -8.15
N GLU A 51 -20.66 -18.77 -7.71
CA GLU A 51 -20.77 -19.55 -6.47
C GLU A 51 -20.02 -20.88 -6.56
N ARG A 52 -20.04 -21.53 -7.71
CA ARG A 52 -19.27 -22.77 -7.91
C ARG A 52 -17.76 -22.52 -7.86
N VAL A 53 -17.29 -21.40 -8.41
CA VAL A 53 -15.87 -20.99 -8.28
C VAL A 53 -15.52 -20.74 -6.81
N ARG A 54 -16.38 -20.04 -6.05
CA ARG A 54 -16.18 -19.79 -4.62
C ARG A 54 -16.07 -21.10 -3.81
N GLN A 55 -16.88 -22.11 -4.14
CA GLN A 55 -16.80 -23.43 -3.51
C GLN A 55 -15.45 -24.10 -3.82
N ILE A 56 -15.01 -24.08 -5.09
CA ILE A 56 -13.72 -24.65 -5.50
C ILE A 56 -12.56 -23.92 -4.76
N GLU A 57 -12.59 -22.60 -4.69
CA GLU A 57 -11.61 -21.79 -3.93
C GLU A 57 -11.57 -22.21 -2.46
N ALA A 58 -12.73 -22.28 -1.81
CA ALA A 58 -12.84 -22.66 -0.39
C ALA A 58 -12.33 -24.07 -0.12
N ASP A 59 -12.67 -25.03 -0.97
CA ASP A 59 -12.20 -26.42 -0.85
C ASP A 59 -10.69 -26.51 -1.08
N ALA A 60 -10.17 -25.83 -2.08
CA ALA A 60 -8.73 -25.77 -2.35
C ALA A 60 -7.95 -25.16 -1.17
N LEU A 61 -8.42 -24.04 -0.62
CA LEU A 61 -7.78 -23.42 0.56
C LEU A 61 -7.84 -24.35 1.79
N ARG A 62 -8.90 -25.12 1.96
CA ARG A 62 -9.00 -26.12 3.04
C ARG A 62 -7.97 -27.24 2.86
N HIS A 63 -7.78 -27.73 1.63
CA HIS A 63 -6.74 -28.70 1.32
C HIS A 63 -5.33 -28.15 1.55
N ILE A 64 -5.08 -26.90 1.17
CA ILE A 64 -3.77 -26.23 1.40
C ILE A 64 -3.50 -26.06 2.90
N LYS A 65 -4.51 -25.76 3.71
CA LYS A 65 -4.41 -25.63 5.18
C LYS A 65 -4.27 -26.97 5.92
N ASN A 66 -4.04 -28.07 5.22
CA ASN A 66 -3.77 -29.36 5.85
C ASN A 66 -2.55 -29.26 6.80
N PRO A 67 -2.57 -29.89 7.99
CA PRO A 67 -1.45 -29.90 8.93
C PRO A 67 -0.09 -30.30 8.31
N ALA A 68 -0.07 -31.16 7.29
CA ALA A 68 1.16 -31.52 6.58
C ALA A 68 1.86 -30.32 5.89
N ASN A 69 1.12 -29.26 5.54
CA ASN A 69 1.65 -28.05 4.93
C ASN A 69 2.06 -26.98 5.95
N GLU A 70 1.71 -27.16 7.23
CA GLU A 70 2.01 -26.21 8.30
C GLU A 70 3.51 -25.84 8.38
N PRO A 71 4.48 -26.76 8.27
CA PRO A 71 5.89 -26.42 8.28
C PRO A 71 6.32 -25.49 7.12
N VAL A 72 5.56 -25.49 6.04
CA VAL A 72 5.82 -24.66 4.85
C VAL A 72 5.12 -23.30 4.96
N ILE A 73 3.92 -23.25 5.52
CA ILE A 73 3.10 -22.05 5.67
C ILE A 73 3.57 -21.18 6.83
N ARG A 74 3.85 -21.79 8.00
CA ARG A 74 4.16 -21.10 9.24
C ARG A 74 5.30 -20.09 9.15
N PRO A 75 6.47 -20.38 8.51
CA PRO A 75 7.54 -19.41 8.43
C PRO A 75 7.15 -18.12 7.72
N VAL A 76 6.36 -18.20 6.63
CA VAL A 76 5.89 -17.03 5.89
C VAL A 76 4.85 -16.26 6.69
N VAL A 77 3.91 -16.97 7.34
CA VAL A 77 2.87 -16.35 8.20
C VAL A 77 3.51 -15.66 9.40
N ASN A 78 4.51 -16.26 10.03
CA ASN A 78 5.23 -15.61 11.14
C ASN A 78 5.96 -14.35 10.67
N ALA A 79 6.59 -14.38 9.52
CA ALA A 79 7.22 -13.19 8.93
C ALA A 79 6.19 -12.09 8.64
N LEU A 80 5.00 -12.44 8.13
CA LEU A 80 3.88 -11.50 7.94
C LEU A 80 3.43 -10.88 9.26
N ASN A 81 3.23 -11.69 10.30
CA ASN A 81 2.82 -11.20 11.61
C ASN A 81 3.84 -10.20 12.18
N GLU A 82 5.13 -10.54 12.17
CA GLU A 82 6.19 -9.65 12.66
C GLU A 82 6.31 -8.38 11.79
N PHE A 83 6.13 -8.51 10.48
CA PHE A 83 6.17 -7.38 9.57
C PHE A 83 5.06 -6.38 9.84
N VAL A 84 3.81 -6.84 10.01
CA VAL A 84 2.67 -5.98 10.33
C VAL A 84 2.81 -5.43 11.75
N LYS A 85 3.26 -6.24 12.72
CA LYS A 85 3.50 -5.83 14.10
C LYS A 85 4.53 -4.70 14.21
N SER A 86 5.64 -4.80 13.47
CA SER A 86 6.66 -3.75 13.44
C SER A 86 6.16 -2.42 12.90
N ARG A 87 5.03 -2.42 12.20
CA ARG A 87 4.34 -1.24 11.63
C ARG A 87 3.08 -0.84 12.39
N GLY A 88 2.99 -1.21 13.68
CA GLY A 88 1.88 -0.81 14.56
C GLY A 88 0.65 -1.70 14.48
N GLY A 89 0.78 -2.89 13.88
CA GLY A 89 -0.29 -3.89 13.84
C GLY A 89 -1.35 -3.68 12.76
N VAL A 90 -1.25 -2.63 11.95
CA VAL A 90 -2.20 -2.35 10.85
C VAL A 90 -1.46 -1.78 9.66
N MET A 91 -1.77 -2.26 8.46
CA MET A 91 -1.24 -1.74 7.20
C MET A 91 -2.33 -1.63 6.13
N GLU A 92 -2.20 -0.65 5.24
CA GLU A 92 -2.98 -0.56 4.01
C GLU A 92 -2.65 -1.77 3.10
N GLU A 93 -3.68 -2.30 2.43
CA GLU A 93 -3.60 -3.56 1.69
C GLU A 93 -2.56 -3.54 0.56
N SER A 94 -2.49 -2.47 -0.23
CA SER A 94 -1.56 -2.39 -1.36
C SER A 94 -0.12 -2.22 -0.89
N ALA A 95 0.09 -1.36 0.11
CA ALA A 95 1.40 -1.17 0.73
C ALA A 95 1.90 -2.46 1.40
N LEU A 96 1.02 -3.15 2.14
CA LEU A 96 1.37 -4.43 2.78
C LEU A 96 1.85 -5.46 1.75
N LYS A 97 1.11 -5.65 0.66
CA LYS A 97 1.46 -6.63 -0.38
C LYS A 97 2.80 -6.30 -1.04
N ALA A 98 2.96 -5.04 -1.47
CA ALA A 98 4.15 -4.59 -2.17
C ALA A 98 5.39 -4.63 -1.28
N ASP A 99 5.31 -4.05 -0.08
CA ASP A 99 6.44 -3.97 0.84
C ASP A 99 6.85 -5.34 1.38
N PHE A 100 5.87 -6.19 1.71
CA PHE A 100 6.16 -7.55 2.17
C PHE A 100 6.85 -8.37 1.08
N ALA A 101 6.34 -8.31 -0.15
CA ALA A 101 6.94 -9.03 -1.28
C ALA A 101 8.40 -8.61 -1.51
N VAL A 102 8.67 -7.30 -1.56
CA VAL A 102 10.04 -6.78 -1.78
C VAL A 102 11.01 -7.18 -0.65
N ASN A 103 10.54 -7.14 0.59
CA ASN A 103 11.41 -7.38 1.74
C ASN A 103 11.64 -8.86 2.02
N HIS A 104 10.67 -9.74 1.74
CA HIS A 104 10.69 -11.13 2.21
C HIS A 104 10.73 -12.19 1.10
N PHE A 105 10.40 -11.84 -0.15
CA PHE A 105 10.49 -12.81 -1.24
C PHE A 105 11.75 -12.62 -2.06
N GLU A 106 12.29 -13.72 -2.62
CA GLU A 106 13.32 -13.67 -3.64
C GLU A 106 12.70 -13.11 -4.93
N VAL A 107 12.77 -11.80 -5.09
CA VAL A 107 12.35 -11.09 -6.29
C VAL A 107 13.55 -11.07 -7.26
N LYS A 108 13.46 -11.82 -8.37
CA LYS A 108 14.36 -11.62 -9.52
C LYS A 108 13.99 -10.27 -10.16
N PRO A 109 14.79 -9.69 -11.08
CA PRO A 109 14.55 -8.36 -11.64
C PRO A 109 13.26 -8.26 -12.49
N GLU A 110 12.17 -8.87 -12.03
CA GLU A 110 10.81 -8.77 -12.54
C GLU A 110 10.01 -7.80 -11.67
N PRO A 111 8.96 -7.14 -12.21
CA PRO A 111 8.11 -6.25 -11.43
C PRO A 111 7.62 -6.94 -10.16
N SER A 112 7.76 -6.29 -9.00
CA SER A 112 7.32 -6.80 -7.69
C SER A 112 5.84 -7.17 -7.68
N LYS A 113 5.04 -6.58 -8.56
CA LYS A 113 3.59 -6.81 -8.71
C LYS A 113 3.21 -8.28 -8.86
N LYS A 114 4.00 -9.09 -9.58
CA LYS A 114 3.78 -10.54 -9.72
C LYS A 114 3.89 -11.33 -8.41
N TYR A 115 4.49 -10.73 -7.37
CA TYR A 115 4.67 -11.33 -6.06
C TYR A 115 3.66 -10.86 -5.02
N GLU A 116 2.95 -9.75 -5.29
CA GLU A 116 1.93 -9.21 -4.39
C GLU A 116 0.76 -10.19 -4.18
N GLY A 117 0.39 -10.93 -5.23
CA GLY A 117 -0.61 -11.99 -5.15
C GLY A 117 -0.24 -13.09 -4.16
N ALA A 118 1.05 -13.44 -4.08
CA ALA A 118 1.54 -14.40 -3.11
C ALA A 118 1.42 -13.88 -1.68
N ALA A 119 1.73 -12.60 -1.42
CA ALA A 119 1.54 -12.00 -0.11
C ALA A 119 0.05 -12.04 0.31
N MET A 120 -0.87 -11.70 -0.61
CA MET A 120 -2.31 -11.78 -0.38
C MET A 120 -2.76 -13.21 -0.08
N PHE A 121 -2.24 -14.19 -0.79
CA PHE A 121 -2.52 -15.60 -0.55
C PHE A 121 -2.14 -16.03 0.87
N PHE A 122 -0.93 -15.65 1.35
CA PHE A 122 -0.51 -15.97 2.71
C PHE A 122 -1.28 -15.22 3.79
N LEU A 123 -1.76 -13.99 3.54
CA LEU A 123 -2.69 -13.29 4.43
C LEU A 123 -3.99 -14.09 4.63
N HIS A 124 -4.53 -14.69 3.56
CA HIS A 124 -5.72 -15.54 3.65
C HIS A 124 -5.44 -16.89 4.31
N LEU A 125 -4.24 -17.45 4.13
CA LEU A 125 -3.83 -18.68 4.82
C LEU A 125 -3.63 -18.48 6.31
N ALA A 126 -3.09 -17.33 6.72
CA ALA A 126 -2.84 -16.99 8.11
C ALA A 126 -4.12 -17.05 8.97
N GLY A 127 -5.23 -16.51 8.47
CA GLY A 127 -6.55 -16.61 9.10
C GLY A 127 -6.74 -15.84 10.41
N ASN A 128 -5.68 -15.21 10.93
CA ASN A 128 -5.68 -14.44 12.18
C ASN A 128 -5.76 -12.92 11.95
N PHE A 129 -5.68 -12.46 10.71
CA PHE A 129 -5.79 -11.05 10.37
C PHE A 129 -7.24 -10.61 10.21
N ILE A 130 -7.53 -9.39 10.66
CA ILE A 130 -8.80 -8.71 10.41
C ILE A 130 -8.64 -7.86 9.16
N ARG A 131 -9.43 -8.12 8.11
CA ARG A 131 -9.50 -7.28 6.93
C ARG A 131 -10.65 -6.30 7.04
N THR A 132 -10.36 -4.99 6.93
CA THR A 132 -11.40 -3.96 6.78
C THR A 132 -11.54 -3.59 5.31
N LYS A 133 -12.78 -3.33 4.91
CA LYS A 133 -13.07 -2.79 3.57
C LYS A 133 -12.70 -1.30 3.53
N GLU A 134 -12.59 -0.79 2.32
CA GLU A 134 -12.53 0.64 2.05
C GLU A 134 -13.75 1.37 2.63
N ASP A 135 -13.51 2.52 3.25
CA ASP A 135 -14.53 3.46 3.71
C ASP A 135 -14.19 4.90 3.28
N ASP A 136 -14.92 5.89 3.78
CA ASP A 136 -14.72 7.31 3.41
C ASP A 136 -13.36 7.87 3.88
N ASN A 137 -12.79 7.31 4.94
CA ASN A 137 -11.58 7.82 5.59
C ASN A 137 -10.34 6.98 5.31
N PHE A 138 -10.52 5.68 5.04
CA PHE A 138 -9.40 4.73 4.95
C PHE A 138 -9.49 3.84 3.72
N TRP A 139 -8.33 3.50 3.17
CA TRP A 139 -8.16 2.43 2.19
C TRP A 139 -8.38 1.05 2.84
N PRO A 140 -8.55 -0.04 2.06
CA PRO A 140 -8.61 -1.39 2.62
C PRO A 140 -7.37 -1.69 3.47
N ARG A 141 -7.57 -2.27 4.66
CA ARG A 141 -6.48 -2.51 5.64
C ARG A 141 -6.52 -3.93 6.17
N TRP A 142 -5.35 -4.42 6.57
CA TRP A 142 -5.17 -5.65 7.30
C TRP A 142 -4.59 -5.34 8.68
N ALA A 143 -5.19 -5.91 9.71
CA ALA A 143 -4.82 -5.70 11.11
C ALA A 143 -4.61 -7.01 11.84
N LEU A 144 -3.71 -7.01 12.82
CA LEU A 144 -3.50 -8.15 13.73
C LEU A 144 -4.69 -8.35 14.67
N ASP A 145 -5.30 -7.26 15.13
CA ASP A 145 -6.40 -7.28 16.07
C ASP A 145 -7.22 -5.97 16.05
N ALA A 146 -8.36 -5.98 16.73
CA ALA A 146 -9.26 -4.83 16.82
C ALA A 146 -8.68 -3.65 17.63
N ALA A 147 -7.80 -3.93 18.60
CA ALA A 147 -7.13 -2.89 19.39
C ALA A 147 -6.16 -2.09 18.53
N SER A 148 -5.39 -2.76 17.67
CA SER A 148 -4.50 -2.14 16.70
C SER A 148 -5.27 -1.23 15.72
N LEU A 149 -6.43 -1.67 15.21
CA LEU A 149 -7.31 -0.83 14.38
C LEU A 149 -7.76 0.44 15.10
N LYS A 150 -8.27 0.30 16.31
CA LYS A 150 -8.75 1.42 17.13
C LYS A 150 -7.62 2.41 17.43
N ASN A 151 -6.43 1.91 17.75
CA ASN A 151 -5.25 2.74 18.01
C ASN A 151 -4.81 3.50 16.76
N GLN A 152 -4.79 2.85 15.60
CA GLN A 152 -4.46 3.48 14.33
C GLN A 152 -5.44 4.59 13.99
N GLU A 153 -6.74 4.33 14.08
CA GLU A 153 -7.80 5.31 13.80
C GLU A 153 -7.70 6.51 14.75
N GLY A 154 -7.47 6.27 16.04
CA GLY A 154 -7.26 7.32 17.02
C GLY A 154 -6.05 8.19 16.71
N LEU A 155 -4.92 7.58 16.35
CA LEU A 155 -3.69 8.29 15.95
C LEU A 155 -3.94 9.13 14.71
N VAL A 156 -4.52 8.55 13.65
CA VAL A 156 -4.79 9.26 12.39
C VAL A 156 -5.72 10.44 12.62
N ASN A 157 -6.81 10.27 13.38
CA ASN A 157 -7.74 11.34 13.68
C ASN A 157 -7.08 12.47 14.49
N TYR A 158 -6.24 12.12 15.46
CA TYR A 158 -5.45 13.09 16.21
C TYR A 158 -4.53 13.91 15.29
N LEU A 159 -3.80 13.24 14.40
CA LEU A 159 -2.87 13.89 13.48
C LEU A 159 -3.59 14.77 12.44
N ILE A 160 -4.73 14.33 11.92
CA ILE A 160 -5.61 15.17 11.07
C ILE A 160 -6.04 16.43 11.82
N GLY A 161 -6.36 16.32 13.11
CA GLY A 161 -6.64 17.46 13.96
C GLY A 161 -5.47 18.45 14.07
N GLN A 162 -4.22 17.94 14.20
CA GLN A 162 -3.03 18.79 14.22
C GLN A 162 -2.81 19.49 12.87
N PHE A 163 -2.94 18.77 11.74
CA PHE A 163 -2.87 19.40 10.41
C PHE A 163 -3.87 20.54 10.25
N LYS A 164 -5.13 20.34 10.64
CA LYS A 164 -6.17 21.38 10.58
C LYS A 164 -5.84 22.60 11.45
N LYS A 165 -5.19 22.39 12.58
CA LYS A 165 -4.77 23.46 13.51
C LYS A 165 -3.58 24.26 12.96
N GLU A 166 -2.52 23.56 12.53
CA GLU A 166 -1.28 24.18 12.07
C GLU A 166 -1.36 24.74 10.64
N LYS A 167 -2.28 24.21 9.81
CA LYS A 167 -2.57 24.65 8.42
C LYS A 167 -1.33 24.69 7.53
N LYS A 168 -0.38 23.79 7.71
CA LYS A 168 0.85 23.68 6.92
C LYS A 168 1.22 22.22 6.68
N ALA A 169 1.93 21.97 5.57
CA ALA A 169 2.64 20.73 5.35
C ALA A 169 3.83 20.62 6.32
N VAL A 170 4.10 19.42 6.82
CA VAL A 170 5.14 19.19 7.83
C VAL A 170 6.09 18.06 7.44
N SER A 171 7.34 18.18 7.85
CA SER A 171 8.33 17.12 7.72
C SER A 171 8.00 15.92 8.62
N LEU A 172 8.68 14.79 8.37
CA LEU A 172 8.53 13.60 9.22
C LEU A 172 8.91 13.90 10.68
N ASP A 173 9.93 14.72 10.92
CA ASP A 173 10.40 15.03 12.27
C ASP A 173 9.39 15.86 13.07
N GLU A 174 8.81 16.90 12.45
CA GLU A 174 7.74 17.71 13.07
C GLU A 174 6.53 16.84 13.39
N PHE A 175 6.16 16.00 12.46
CA PHE A 175 5.07 15.07 12.57
C PHE A 175 5.30 14.02 13.66
N MET A 176 6.52 13.48 13.79
CA MET A 176 6.89 12.60 14.90
C MET A 176 6.81 13.32 16.25
N GLY A 177 7.06 14.63 16.29
CA GLY A 177 6.83 15.47 17.46
C GLY A 177 5.36 15.49 17.91
N TRP A 178 4.41 15.50 16.97
CA TRP A 178 2.98 15.38 17.28
C TRP A 178 2.61 13.97 17.72
N ALA A 179 3.13 12.95 17.02
CA ALA A 179 2.86 11.55 17.36
C ALA A 179 3.32 11.21 18.78
N LYS A 180 4.44 11.79 19.26
CA LYS A 180 4.92 11.63 20.64
C LYS A 180 3.94 12.16 21.70
N LYS A 181 3.13 13.17 21.38
CA LYS A 181 2.08 13.66 22.29
C LYS A 181 0.90 12.70 22.41
N TYR A 182 0.65 11.92 21.36
CA TYR A 182 -0.38 10.89 21.37
C TYR A 182 0.11 9.57 21.99
N ASN A 183 1.31 9.15 21.64
CA ASN A 183 1.99 7.98 22.16
C ASN A 183 3.46 8.36 22.51
N PRO A 184 3.90 8.24 23.76
CA PRO A 184 5.25 8.68 24.19
C PRO A 184 6.42 8.04 23.46
N ALA A 185 6.23 6.83 22.91
CA ALA A 185 7.24 6.09 22.17
C ALA A 185 6.72 5.66 20.78
N PRO A 186 6.45 6.61 19.85
CA PRO A 186 5.91 6.27 18.55
C PRO A 186 7.01 5.62 17.69
N ASN A 187 6.66 4.52 17.05
CA ASN A 187 7.50 3.92 16.01
C ASN A 187 7.28 4.68 14.68
N PRO A 188 8.34 5.26 14.05
CA PRO A 188 8.20 6.01 12.81
C PRO A 188 7.55 5.23 11.66
N ASP A 189 7.89 3.93 11.52
CA ASP A 189 7.30 3.08 10.49
C ASP A 189 5.81 2.84 10.74
N ALA A 190 5.41 2.65 12.01
CA ALA A 190 4.01 2.48 12.38
C ALA A 190 3.19 3.75 12.13
N VAL A 191 3.77 4.91 12.43
CA VAL A 191 3.14 6.20 12.20
C VAL A 191 2.99 6.46 10.70
N SER A 192 4.02 6.21 9.92
CA SER A 192 3.99 6.34 8.45
C SER A 192 2.98 5.38 7.81
N ALA A 193 2.93 4.11 8.24
CA ALA A 193 1.97 3.12 7.77
C ALA A 193 0.52 3.52 8.11
N SER A 194 0.32 4.10 9.30
CA SER A 194 -1.00 4.60 9.73
C SER A 194 -1.50 5.71 8.82
N LEU A 195 -0.64 6.67 8.47
CA LEU A 195 -1.03 7.76 7.56
C LEU A 195 -1.22 7.30 6.13
N ALA A 196 -0.37 6.39 5.64
CA ALA A 196 -0.51 5.83 4.29
C ALA A 196 -1.86 5.13 4.10
N SER A 197 -2.49 4.65 5.18
CA SER A 197 -3.81 4.04 5.15
C SER A 197 -4.96 5.05 5.07
N ALA A 198 -4.73 6.33 5.39
CA ALA A 198 -5.74 7.38 5.43
C ALA A 198 -5.91 8.05 4.06
N LYS A 199 -7.15 8.21 3.58
CA LYS A 199 -7.45 8.85 2.31
C LYS A 199 -7.28 10.37 2.33
N ASN A 200 -7.42 10.97 3.51
CA ASN A 200 -7.41 12.42 3.67
C ASN A 200 -6.01 13.01 3.84
N VAL A 201 -4.99 12.17 3.96
CA VAL A 201 -3.59 12.57 4.18
C VAL A 201 -2.72 12.03 3.06
N ALA A 202 -1.78 12.81 2.58
CA ALA A 202 -0.80 12.37 1.60
C ALA A 202 0.56 13.01 1.84
N LYS A 203 1.56 12.46 1.18
CA LYS A 203 2.92 12.98 1.16
C LYS A 203 3.17 13.65 -0.18
N ASN A 204 3.70 14.88 -0.18
CA ASN A 204 4.08 15.57 -1.41
C ASN A 204 5.44 15.09 -1.95
N SER A 205 5.82 15.57 -3.13
CA SER A 205 7.11 15.25 -3.77
C SER A 205 8.34 15.69 -2.95
N PHE A 206 8.17 16.47 -1.92
CA PHE A 206 9.22 16.95 -1.03
C PHE A 206 9.30 16.17 0.29
N ASN A 207 8.60 15.05 0.39
CA ASN A 207 8.49 14.23 1.61
C ASN A 207 7.82 14.91 2.80
N GLU A 208 6.97 15.92 2.56
CA GLU A 208 6.17 16.58 3.58
C GLU A 208 4.76 16.01 3.59
N TRP A 209 4.18 15.87 4.78
CA TRP A 209 2.85 15.35 5.01
C TRP A 209 1.82 16.45 5.26
N GLY A 210 0.60 16.22 4.81
CA GLY A 210 -0.50 17.14 5.05
C GLY A 210 -1.83 16.64 4.49
N LEU A 211 -2.86 17.47 4.52
CA LEU A 211 -4.17 17.10 4.00
C LEU A 211 -4.15 17.13 2.47
N ILE A 212 -4.71 16.09 1.85
CA ILE A 212 -4.77 15.95 0.38
C ILE A 212 -5.53 17.11 -0.30
N SER A 213 -6.41 17.79 0.44
CA SER A 213 -7.13 18.98 -0.04
C SER A 213 -6.24 20.21 -0.21
N TRP A 214 -5.04 20.22 0.36
CA TRP A 214 -4.13 21.35 0.26
C TRP A 214 -3.34 21.32 -1.05
N ALA A 215 -3.20 22.49 -1.68
CA ALA A 215 -2.38 22.62 -2.90
C ALA A 215 -0.91 22.27 -2.66
N GLU A 216 -0.40 22.45 -1.44
CA GLU A 216 0.97 22.07 -1.05
C GLU A 216 1.19 20.56 -1.08
N ILE A 217 0.15 19.77 -0.87
CA ILE A 217 0.21 18.29 -0.84
C ILE A 217 -0.17 17.72 -2.20
N SER A 218 -1.25 18.20 -2.79
CA SER A 218 -1.78 17.71 -4.06
C SER A 218 -1.99 18.87 -5.06
N PRO A 219 -0.89 19.41 -5.64
CA PRO A 219 -0.98 20.51 -6.59
C PRO A 219 -1.70 20.05 -7.85
N ARG A 220 -2.81 20.75 -8.20
CA ARG A 220 -3.66 20.37 -9.33
C ARG A 220 -3.17 20.95 -10.64
N GLY A 221 -2.65 22.16 -10.62
CA GLY A 221 -2.25 22.91 -11.81
C GLY A 221 -0.76 23.25 -11.87
N VAL A 222 -0.31 23.75 -13.03
CA VAL A 222 1.06 24.25 -13.21
C VAL A 222 1.33 25.42 -12.28
N ARG A 223 0.33 26.28 -12.02
CA ARG A 223 0.42 27.41 -11.09
C ARG A 223 0.76 26.97 -9.67
N ASP A 224 0.04 25.96 -9.14
CA ASP A 224 0.31 25.43 -7.80
C ASP A 224 1.73 24.85 -7.72
N LYS A 225 2.15 24.09 -8.74
CA LYS A 225 3.49 23.49 -8.81
C LYS A 225 4.58 24.55 -8.86
N ALA A 226 4.39 25.60 -9.67
CA ALA A 226 5.31 26.73 -9.76
C ALA A 226 5.42 27.46 -8.41
N TYR A 227 4.29 27.72 -7.75
CA TYR A 227 4.28 28.33 -6.42
C TYR A 227 5.09 27.50 -5.41
N LEU A 228 4.89 26.17 -5.38
CA LEU A 228 5.60 25.27 -4.46
C LEU A 228 7.11 25.28 -4.69
N VAL A 229 7.54 25.24 -5.95
CA VAL A 229 8.96 25.32 -6.34
C VAL A 229 9.57 26.64 -5.88
N MET A 230 8.93 27.78 -6.19
CA MET A 230 9.43 29.11 -5.82
C MET A 230 9.42 29.29 -4.30
N LYS A 231 8.37 28.84 -3.60
CA LYS A 231 8.29 28.86 -2.13
C LYS A 231 9.44 28.09 -1.50
N ARG A 232 9.83 26.94 -2.08
CA ARG A 232 10.91 26.11 -1.55
C ARG A 232 12.31 26.72 -1.79
N LEU A 233 12.53 27.24 -2.99
CA LEU A 233 13.84 27.76 -3.38
C LEU A 233 14.11 29.17 -2.84
N GLN A 234 13.07 29.89 -2.41
CA GLN A 234 13.16 31.23 -1.79
C GLN A 234 13.98 32.23 -2.61
N LYS A 235 13.98 32.10 -3.95
CA LYS A 235 14.71 33.00 -4.87
C LYS A 235 13.90 33.25 -6.14
N PRO A 236 14.08 34.42 -6.77
CA PRO A 236 13.52 34.67 -8.09
C PRO A 236 14.08 33.67 -9.11
N LEU A 237 13.19 33.12 -9.94
CA LEU A 237 13.54 32.18 -10.98
C LEU A 237 12.90 32.60 -12.31
N HIS A 238 13.62 32.41 -13.41
CA HIS A 238 13.03 32.56 -14.72
C HIS A 238 12.05 31.39 -14.99
N PHE A 239 11.00 31.63 -15.78
CA PHE A 239 9.94 30.62 -16.00
C PHE A 239 10.48 29.30 -16.59
N THR A 240 11.59 29.32 -17.34
CA THR A 240 12.26 28.11 -17.82
C THR A 240 12.90 27.30 -16.69
N GLU A 241 13.49 27.98 -15.71
CA GLU A 241 14.06 27.34 -14.53
C GLU A 241 12.96 26.76 -13.63
N VAL A 242 11.84 27.51 -13.47
CA VAL A 242 10.64 27.00 -12.77
C VAL A 242 10.13 25.73 -13.41
N ALA A 243 10.02 25.68 -14.75
CA ALA A 243 9.59 24.49 -15.47
C ALA A 243 10.56 23.30 -15.24
N ALA A 244 11.86 23.55 -15.27
CA ALA A 244 12.87 22.51 -15.00
C ALA A 244 12.74 21.95 -13.57
N GLU A 245 12.57 22.80 -12.57
CA GLU A 245 12.42 22.37 -11.17
C GLU A 245 11.08 21.65 -10.93
N ILE A 246 9.97 22.05 -11.59
CA ILE A 246 8.70 21.32 -11.55
C ILE A 246 8.89 19.90 -12.07
N ASN A 247 9.60 19.74 -13.21
CA ASN A 247 9.84 18.45 -13.83
C ASN A 247 10.78 17.57 -12.98
N LYS A 248 11.78 18.17 -12.35
CA LYS A 248 12.68 17.49 -11.42
C LYS A 248 11.95 17.00 -10.14
N ALA A 249 11.01 17.78 -9.64
CA ALA A 249 10.20 17.41 -8.48
C ALA A 249 9.17 16.30 -8.78
N ALA A 250 8.94 15.97 -10.05
CA ALA A 250 8.10 14.87 -10.53
C ALA A 250 6.69 14.85 -9.91
N PHE A 251 6.04 16.00 -9.77
CA PHE A 251 4.66 16.10 -9.23
C PHE A 251 3.62 15.28 -10.00
N SER A 252 3.88 14.98 -11.25
CA SER A 252 3.04 14.17 -12.11
C SER A 252 3.84 13.63 -13.30
N PRO A 253 3.36 12.55 -13.97
CA PRO A 253 4.00 12.04 -15.19
C PRO A 253 4.02 13.06 -16.33
N ARG A 254 3.12 14.05 -16.32
CA ARG A 254 3.02 15.08 -17.36
C ARG A 254 4.08 16.14 -17.16
N VAL A 255 4.91 16.35 -18.19
CA VAL A 255 5.98 17.35 -18.23
C VAL A 255 5.38 18.77 -18.28
N ALA A 256 5.89 19.65 -17.44
CA ALA A 256 5.57 21.09 -17.47
C ALA A 256 6.41 21.77 -18.56
N LEU A 257 5.74 22.38 -19.54
CA LEU A 257 6.39 23.15 -20.60
C LEU A 257 6.67 24.58 -20.12
N PRO A 258 7.83 25.19 -20.47
CA PRO A 258 8.16 26.56 -20.07
C PRO A 258 7.10 27.58 -20.45
N GLN A 259 6.54 27.48 -21.66
CA GLN A 259 5.49 28.40 -22.12
C GLN A 259 4.21 28.29 -21.28
N THR A 260 3.86 27.07 -20.83
CA THR A 260 2.71 26.88 -19.94
C THR A 260 2.97 27.53 -18.57
N VAL A 261 4.19 27.37 -18.04
CA VAL A 261 4.58 28.01 -16.78
C VAL A 261 4.53 29.52 -16.91
N HIS A 262 5.10 30.09 -17.97
CA HIS A 262 5.04 31.53 -18.25
C HIS A 262 3.60 32.04 -18.26
N ASN A 263 2.73 31.40 -19.02
CA ASN A 263 1.32 31.81 -19.13
C ASN A 263 0.55 31.73 -17.81
N GLU A 264 0.94 30.84 -16.90
CA GLU A 264 0.32 30.73 -15.57
C GLU A 264 0.88 31.74 -14.54
N LEU A 265 2.12 32.18 -14.73
CA LEU A 265 2.76 33.17 -13.82
C LEU A 265 2.36 34.61 -14.10
N ILE A 266 1.91 34.92 -15.32
CA ILE A 266 1.48 36.29 -15.71
C ILE A 266 -0.01 36.53 -15.54
N LYS A 267 -0.80 35.53 -15.14
CA LYS A 267 -2.23 35.66 -14.77
C LYS A 267 -2.36 36.18 -13.34
#